data_630368b20deadd4a9054d274ab2854e3
#
_entry.id   630368b20deadd4a9054d274ab2854e3
#
_cell.length_a   1.000
_cell.length_b   1.000
_cell.length_c   1.000
_cell.angle_alpha   90.00
_cell.angle_beta   90.00
_cell.angle_gamma   90.00
#
_symmetry.space_group_name_H-M   'P 1'
#
loop_
_entity.id
_entity.type
_entity.pdbx_description
1 polymer ?
#
loop_
_entity_poly.entity_id
_entity_poly.type
_entity_poly.pdbx_seq_one_letter_code
_entity_poly.pdbx_strand_id
1 'polypeptide(L)'
;MKPNLRLLFAVLFATVAAPAWSPSGADLAAKKNCLACHQADKKLVGPSYKAIAAKYAGDKGAADMLATKIVKGGSGVWGPVPMPANPQVSETEAKQLAAWVLTLK
;
A
#
# COMPACT_ATOMS: atom_id res chain seq x y z
N MET A 1 -18.59 25.50 61.83
CA MET A 1 -17.65 24.80 60.93
C MET A 1 -18.28 24.68 59.56
N LYS A 2 -17.76 25.38 58.57
CA LYS A 2 -18.21 25.21 57.18
C LYS A 2 -17.29 24.22 56.51
N PRO A 3 -17.80 23.12 55.92
CA PRO A 3 -16.93 22.22 55.17
C PRO A 3 -16.50 22.92 53.90
N ASN A 4 -15.21 23.12 53.75
CA ASN A 4 -14.64 23.60 52.50
C ASN A 4 -14.69 22.47 51.47
N LEU A 5 -15.72 22.50 50.67
CA LEU A 5 -15.85 21.61 49.49
C LEU A 5 -14.89 22.12 48.42
N ARG A 6 -13.66 21.63 48.45
CA ARG A 6 -12.70 21.84 47.32
C ARG A 6 -13.19 20.96 46.17
N LEU A 7 -13.89 21.58 45.25
CA LEU A 7 -14.14 20.97 43.92
C LEU A 7 -12.80 20.82 43.20
N LEU A 8 -12.30 19.59 43.26
CA LEU A 8 -11.20 19.17 42.36
C LEU A 8 -11.79 18.98 40.96
N PHE A 9 -11.65 20.01 40.14
CA PHE A 9 -11.85 19.85 38.68
C PHE A 9 -10.70 18.99 38.13
N ALA A 10 -10.97 17.72 37.98
CA ALA A 10 -10.10 16.87 37.21
C ALA A 10 -10.25 17.28 35.73
N VAL A 11 -9.28 18.04 35.21
CA VAL A 11 -9.20 18.34 33.79
C VAL A 11 -8.72 17.06 33.10
N LEU A 12 -9.67 16.34 32.53
CA LEU A 12 -9.35 15.22 31.66
C LEU A 12 -8.76 15.80 30.35
N PHE A 13 -7.46 15.75 30.23
CA PHE A 13 -6.81 15.97 28.94
C PHE A 13 -7.06 14.74 28.07
N ALA A 14 -8.07 14.82 27.19
CA ALA A 14 -8.21 13.85 26.13
C ALA A 14 -7.05 14.05 25.16
N THR A 15 -6.06 13.19 25.22
CA THR A 15 -5.01 13.14 24.19
C THR A 15 -5.63 12.62 22.91
N VAL A 16 -5.97 13.52 22.00
CA VAL A 16 -6.33 13.15 20.64
C VAL A 16 -5.04 12.71 19.96
N ALA A 17 -4.88 11.39 19.80
CA ALA A 17 -3.79 10.88 18.98
C ALA A 17 -4.04 11.36 17.55
N ALA A 18 -3.13 12.18 17.00
CA ALA A 18 -3.14 12.53 15.58
C ALA A 18 -3.00 11.24 14.77
N PRO A 19 -3.82 11.03 13.72
CA PRO A 19 -3.64 9.88 12.85
C PRO A 19 -2.24 9.91 12.27
N ALA A 20 -1.50 8.81 12.42
CA ALA A 20 -0.19 8.67 11.80
C ALA A 20 -0.35 8.79 10.28
N TRP A 21 0.41 9.68 9.65
CA TRP A 21 0.45 9.79 8.19
C TRP A 21 1.03 8.53 7.61
N SER A 22 0.19 7.74 6.92
CA SER A 22 0.64 6.61 6.11
C SER A 22 0.54 7.00 4.64
N PRO A 23 1.61 6.86 3.85
CA PRO A 23 1.52 7.11 2.42
C PRO A 23 0.51 6.15 1.79
N SER A 24 -0.31 6.66 0.87
CA SER A 24 -1.24 5.83 0.10
C SER A 24 -0.46 4.90 -0.84
N GLY A 25 -1.13 3.86 -1.34
CA GLY A 25 -0.54 2.99 -2.37
C GLY A 25 -0.15 3.75 -3.62
N ALA A 26 -0.95 4.75 -4.02
CA ALA A 26 -0.61 5.63 -5.15
C ALA A 26 0.65 6.44 -4.89
N ASP A 27 0.82 7.01 -3.69
CA ASP A 27 2.02 7.74 -3.30
C ASP A 27 3.25 6.85 -3.30
N LEU A 28 3.15 5.64 -2.76
CA LEU A 28 4.23 4.65 -2.79
C LEU A 28 4.62 4.27 -4.22
N ALA A 29 3.64 4.01 -5.09
CA ALA A 29 3.90 3.68 -6.48
C ALA A 29 4.67 4.80 -7.19
N ALA A 30 4.32 6.05 -6.96
CA ALA A 30 5.02 7.20 -7.51
C ALA A 30 6.46 7.31 -6.97
N LYS A 31 6.64 7.17 -5.65
CA LYS A 31 7.95 7.29 -5.00
C LYS A 31 8.92 6.16 -5.32
N LYS A 32 8.39 4.97 -5.56
CA LYS A 32 9.20 3.75 -5.78
C LYS A 32 9.43 3.43 -7.26
N ASN A 33 9.15 4.37 -8.16
CA ASN A 33 9.35 4.25 -9.61
C ASN A 33 8.48 3.20 -10.32
N CYS A 34 7.41 2.76 -9.73
CA CYS A 34 6.49 1.80 -10.34
C CYS A 34 5.86 2.36 -11.63
N LEU A 35 5.62 3.68 -11.67
CA LEU A 35 4.99 4.38 -12.79
C LEU A 35 5.88 4.44 -14.04
N ALA A 36 7.16 4.10 -13.96
CA ALA A 36 8.02 3.98 -15.12
C ALA A 36 7.58 2.84 -16.05
N CYS A 37 6.97 1.79 -15.50
CA CYS A 37 6.55 0.59 -16.24
C CYS A 37 5.06 0.29 -16.14
N HIS A 38 4.35 0.81 -15.16
CA HIS A 38 2.94 0.54 -14.92
C HIS A 38 2.10 1.81 -14.95
N GLN A 39 0.92 1.73 -15.55
CA GLN A 39 -0.11 2.76 -15.50
C GLN A 39 -1.41 2.17 -14.96
N ALA A 40 -2.35 3.02 -14.55
CA ALA A 40 -3.62 2.56 -14.01
C ALA A 40 -4.46 1.81 -15.04
N ASP A 41 -4.62 2.38 -16.24
CA ASP A 41 -5.57 1.92 -17.24
C ASP A 41 -4.96 1.32 -18.51
N LYS A 42 -3.68 1.58 -18.78
CA LYS A 42 -3.02 1.21 -20.02
C LYS A 42 -1.79 0.38 -19.77
N LYS A 43 -1.53 -0.58 -20.67
CA LYS A 43 -0.26 -1.27 -20.73
C LYS A 43 0.83 -0.27 -21.16
N LEU A 44 1.95 -0.31 -20.45
CA LEU A 44 3.17 0.41 -20.80
C LEU A 44 4.26 -0.64 -21.05
N VAL A 45 5.30 -0.69 -20.26
CA VAL A 45 6.28 -1.80 -20.27
C VAL A 45 5.66 -3.02 -19.58
N GLY A 46 5.03 -2.79 -18.42
CA GLY A 46 4.28 -3.80 -17.68
C GLY A 46 2.77 -3.68 -17.88
N PRO A 47 2.00 -4.64 -17.34
CA PRO A 47 0.54 -4.59 -17.40
C PRO A 47 -0.01 -3.39 -16.62
N SER A 48 -1.21 -2.94 -17.00
CA SER A 48 -1.91 -1.92 -16.21
C SER A 48 -2.27 -2.46 -14.83
N TYR A 49 -2.39 -1.58 -13.85
CA TYR A 49 -2.83 -1.98 -12.51
C TYR A 49 -4.23 -2.61 -12.53
N LYS A 50 -5.14 -2.07 -13.35
CA LYS A 50 -6.49 -2.63 -13.51
C LYS A 50 -6.48 -4.03 -14.11
N ALA A 51 -5.58 -4.31 -15.05
CA ALA A 51 -5.42 -5.65 -15.61
C ALA A 51 -4.91 -6.64 -14.56
N ILE A 52 -3.98 -6.21 -13.71
CA ILE A 52 -3.49 -7.03 -12.59
C ILE A 52 -4.63 -7.33 -11.62
N ALA A 53 -5.37 -6.30 -11.21
CA ALA A 53 -6.51 -6.46 -10.30
C ALA A 53 -7.58 -7.41 -10.87
N ALA A 54 -7.88 -7.31 -12.16
CA ALA A 54 -8.84 -8.18 -12.83
C ALA A 54 -8.36 -9.63 -12.89
N LYS A 55 -7.07 -9.86 -13.20
CA LYS A 55 -6.50 -11.21 -13.27
C LYS A 55 -6.57 -11.95 -11.94
N TYR A 56 -6.33 -11.25 -10.85
CA TYR A 56 -6.26 -11.83 -9.52
C TYR A 56 -7.49 -11.59 -8.65
N ALA A 57 -8.59 -11.13 -9.26
CA ALA A 57 -9.85 -10.91 -8.54
C ALA A 57 -10.30 -12.20 -7.85
N GLY A 58 -10.59 -12.11 -6.54
CA GLY A 58 -11.03 -13.25 -5.75
C GLY A 58 -9.94 -14.23 -5.32
N ASP A 59 -8.71 -14.03 -5.74
CA ASP A 59 -7.55 -14.84 -5.31
C ASP A 59 -7.03 -14.36 -3.96
N LYS A 60 -7.23 -15.14 -2.91
CA LYS A 60 -6.84 -14.81 -1.54
C LYS A 60 -5.32 -14.78 -1.33
N GLY A 61 -4.57 -15.48 -2.14
CA GLY A 61 -3.10 -15.50 -2.09
C GLY A 61 -2.42 -14.43 -2.92
N ALA A 62 -3.19 -13.66 -3.70
CA ALA A 62 -2.63 -12.72 -4.66
C ALA A 62 -1.81 -11.59 -4.03
N ALA A 63 -2.28 -11.03 -2.91
CA ALA A 63 -1.58 -9.94 -2.26
C ALA A 63 -0.15 -10.32 -1.84
N ASP A 64 0.02 -11.45 -1.20
CA ASP A 64 1.34 -11.94 -0.77
C ASP A 64 2.23 -12.34 -1.95
N MET A 65 1.67 -12.97 -2.96
CA MET A 65 2.37 -13.35 -4.17
C MET A 65 2.85 -12.11 -4.93
N LEU A 66 2.01 -11.10 -5.09
CA LEU A 66 2.36 -9.85 -5.75
C LEU A 66 3.39 -9.05 -4.94
N ALA A 67 3.30 -9.04 -3.63
CA ALA A 67 4.31 -8.42 -2.77
C ALA A 67 5.70 -9.04 -2.99
N THR A 68 5.77 -10.35 -3.07
CA THR A 68 7.01 -11.08 -3.40
C THR A 68 7.53 -10.72 -4.79
N LYS A 69 6.64 -10.62 -5.78
CA LYS A 69 6.98 -10.17 -7.14
C LYS A 69 7.57 -8.77 -7.17
N ILE A 70 7.02 -7.85 -6.39
CA ILE A 70 7.54 -6.48 -6.30
C ILE A 70 8.96 -6.48 -5.78
N VAL A 71 9.24 -7.21 -4.72
CA VAL A 71 10.57 -7.24 -4.09
C VAL A 71 11.59 -7.98 -4.95
N LYS A 72 11.23 -9.16 -5.45
CA LYS A 72 12.16 -10.09 -6.13
C LYS A 72 12.15 -9.96 -7.66
N GLY A 73 11.12 -9.35 -8.23
CA GLY A 73 10.92 -9.32 -9.67
C GLY A 73 10.41 -10.64 -10.23
N GLY A 74 10.34 -10.74 -11.52
CA GLY A 74 9.92 -11.95 -12.21
C GLY A 74 9.51 -11.69 -13.65
N SER A 75 9.19 -12.76 -14.39
CA SER A 75 8.75 -12.70 -15.77
C SER A 75 7.83 -13.88 -16.11
N GLY A 76 7.24 -13.85 -17.27
CA GLY A 76 6.49 -14.97 -17.84
C GLY A 76 4.99 -14.89 -17.70
N VAL A 77 4.44 -14.36 -16.60
CA VAL A 77 2.99 -14.26 -16.39
C VAL A 77 2.34 -13.30 -17.38
N TRP A 78 3.01 -12.20 -17.67
CA TRP A 78 2.56 -11.14 -18.58
C TRP A 78 3.39 -11.03 -19.86
N GLY A 79 4.13 -12.07 -20.17
CA GLY A 79 5.01 -12.13 -21.33
C GLY A 79 6.50 -12.20 -20.94
N PRO A 80 7.41 -12.08 -21.93
CA PRO A 80 8.84 -12.30 -21.72
C PRO A 80 9.58 -11.13 -21.07
N VAL A 81 8.99 -9.92 -21.06
CA VAL A 81 9.65 -8.76 -20.46
C VAL A 81 9.69 -8.91 -18.95
N PRO A 82 10.89 -8.93 -18.34
CA PRO A 82 11.00 -9.11 -16.90
C PRO A 82 10.63 -7.84 -16.14
N MET A 83 9.96 -8.00 -15.01
CA MET A 83 9.87 -6.97 -13.99
C MET A 83 11.15 -7.07 -13.14
N PRO A 84 11.94 -6.01 -13.03
CA PRO A 84 13.15 -6.06 -12.20
C PRO A 84 12.79 -6.12 -10.72
N ALA A 85 13.70 -6.65 -9.92
CA ALA A 85 13.60 -6.56 -8.47
C ALA A 85 13.65 -5.10 -8.00
N ASN A 86 12.96 -4.81 -6.90
CA ASN A 86 12.88 -3.47 -6.32
C ASN A 86 13.50 -3.46 -4.91
N PRO A 87 14.83 -3.40 -4.79
CA PRO A 87 15.48 -3.41 -3.47
C PRO A 87 15.17 -2.19 -2.62
N GLN A 88 14.69 -1.11 -3.23
CA GLN A 88 14.26 0.13 -2.56
C GLN A 88 12.89 0.01 -1.89
N VAL A 89 12.16 -1.08 -2.13
CA VAL A 89 10.84 -1.35 -1.55
C VAL A 89 10.98 -2.34 -0.41
N SER A 90 10.52 -1.95 0.79
CA SER A 90 10.46 -2.86 1.93
C SER A 90 9.36 -3.90 1.75
N GLU A 91 9.42 -4.97 2.51
CA GLU A 91 8.38 -6.00 2.50
C GLU A 91 7.01 -5.43 2.91
N THR A 92 6.98 -4.56 3.92
CA THR A 92 5.75 -3.86 4.34
C THR A 92 5.21 -2.98 3.24
N GLU A 93 6.05 -2.20 2.58
CA GLU A 93 5.66 -1.35 1.46
C GLU A 93 5.17 -2.19 0.27
N ALA A 94 5.82 -3.31 -0.02
CA ALA A 94 5.39 -4.21 -1.08
C ALA A 94 3.99 -4.78 -0.82
N LYS A 95 3.67 -5.14 0.41
CA LYS A 95 2.33 -5.59 0.81
C LYS A 95 1.29 -4.48 0.66
N GLN A 96 1.63 -3.25 1.02
CA GLN A 96 0.75 -2.09 0.83
C GLN A 96 0.49 -1.82 -0.66
N LEU A 97 1.53 -1.87 -1.48
CA LEU A 97 1.41 -1.70 -2.94
C LEU A 97 0.56 -2.79 -3.57
N ALA A 98 0.79 -4.04 -3.23
CA ALA A 98 0.02 -5.16 -3.73
C ALA A 98 -1.47 -5.06 -3.35
N ALA A 99 -1.77 -4.75 -2.10
CA ALA A 99 -3.13 -4.56 -1.63
C ALA A 99 -3.82 -3.40 -2.36
N TRP A 100 -3.12 -2.30 -2.55
CA TRP A 100 -3.65 -1.15 -3.28
C TRP A 100 -3.96 -1.48 -4.74
N VAL A 101 -3.03 -2.11 -5.46
CA VAL A 101 -3.24 -2.52 -6.86
C VAL A 101 -4.48 -3.39 -7.01
N LEU A 102 -4.68 -4.33 -6.08
CA LEU A 102 -5.84 -5.24 -6.11
C LEU A 102 -7.18 -4.53 -5.84
N THR A 103 -7.19 -3.30 -5.37
CA THR A 103 -8.42 -2.50 -5.20
C THR A 103 -8.85 -1.77 -6.47
N LEU A 104 -8.00 -1.67 -7.47
CA LEU A 104 -8.26 -0.90 -8.68
C LEU A 104 -9.19 -1.66 -9.63
N LYS A 105 -10.19 -0.95 -10.14
CA LYS A 105 -11.23 -1.51 -11.02
C LYS A 105 -11.30 -0.74 -12.34
#